data_87e113aea314d943a34418fd8ef77d3d
#
_entry.id   87e113aea314d943a34418fd8ef77d3d
#
_cell.length_a   1.000
_cell.length_b   1.000
_cell.length_c   1.000
_cell.angle_alpha   90.00
_cell.angle_beta   90.00
_cell.angle_gamma   90.00
#
_symmetry.space_group_name_H-M   'P 1'
#
loop_
_entity.id
_entity.type
_entity.pdbx_description
1 polymer ?
#
loop_
_entity_poly.entity_id
_entity_poly.type
_entity_poly.pdbx_seq_one_letter_code
_entity_poly.pdbx_strand_id
1 'polypeptide(L)'
;MTEADLVRFVDAQAQVYRQVVDELIDGRKRTHWMWFIFPQLTGLGHSVMTQRYAIHDLDQARRYLADPILGSRLRHDVLVMTRHKGKSALEILGSPDDLKFRSCLTLFGQAALDDDDRLLFAKALNQFYSGKTDPRTLELLRTV
;
A
#
# COMPACT_ATOMS: atom_id res chain seq x y z
N MET A 1 15.47 13.86 1.16
CA MET A 1 15.70 13.28 2.50
C MET A 1 14.39 12.81 3.09
N THR A 2 14.36 11.59 3.63
CA THR A 2 13.15 11.01 4.21
C THR A 2 12.84 11.66 5.57
N GLU A 3 11.57 12.00 5.81
CA GLU A 3 11.09 12.48 7.10
C GLU A 3 11.41 11.46 8.20
N ALA A 4 11.72 11.95 9.41
CA ALA A 4 12.10 11.08 10.53
C ALA A 4 11.04 10.02 10.86
N ASP A 5 9.76 10.38 10.77
CA ASP A 5 8.65 9.47 11.06
C ASP A 5 8.39 8.44 9.94
N LEU A 6 9.06 8.59 8.79
CA LEU A 6 8.96 7.66 7.65
C LEU A 6 10.18 6.75 7.52
N VAL A 7 11.25 7.00 8.28
CA VAL A 7 12.51 6.23 8.21
C VAL A 7 12.26 4.74 8.46
N ARG A 8 11.33 4.40 9.34
CA ARG A 8 11.01 2.99 9.63
C ARG A 8 10.63 2.20 8.37
N PHE A 9 9.92 2.85 7.44
CA PHE A 9 9.54 2.21 6.17
C PHE A 9 10.76 2.00 5.27
N VAL A 10 11.60 3.03 5.14
CA VAL A 10 12.80 2.94 4.31
C VAL A 10 13.73 1.84 4.85
N ASP A 11 13.95 1.81 6.15
CA ASP A 11 14.81 0.81 6.78
C ASP A 11 14.27 -0.61 6.59
N ALA A 12 12.97 -0.80 6.78
CA ALA A 12 12.36 -2.12 6.60
C ALA A 12 12.44 -2.59 5.15
N GLN A 13 12.23 -1.69 4.20
CA GLN A 13 12.26 -2.02 2.77
C GLN A 13 13.69 -2.30 2.27
N ALA A 14 14.69 -1.59 2.80
CA ALA A 14 16.06 -1.63 2.30
C ALA A 14 16.62 -3.04 2.21
N GLN A 15 16.27 -3.92 3.15
CA GLN A 15 16.81 -5.27 3.26
C GLN A 15 16.12 -6.28 2.35
N VAL A 16 14.89 -6.01 1.93
CA VAL A 16 14.06 -7.00 1.26
C VAL A 16 13.46 -6.52 -0.06
N TYR A 17 13.70 -5.27 -0.45
CA TYR A 17 12.96 -4.68 -1.57
C TYR A 17 13.18 -5.43 -2.89
N ARG A 18 14.39 -5.89 -3.17
CA ARG A 18 14.65 -6.67 -4.38
C ARG A 18 13.80 -7.94 -4.42
N GLN A 19 13.70 -8.63 -3.29
CA GLN A 19 12.88 -9.83 -3.19
C GLN A 19 11.40 -9.52 -3.35
N VAL A 20 10.94 -8.41 -2.79
CA VAL A 20 9.55 -7.93 -2.95
C VAL A 20 9.24 -7.74 -4.43
N VAL A 21 10.10 -7.04 -5.15
CA VAL A 21 9.90 -6.79 -6.59
C VAL A 21 9.87 -8.10 -7.38
N ASP A 22 10.78 -9.02 -7.09
CA ASP A 22 10.81 -10.34 -7.76
C ASP A 22 9.49 -11.09 -7.54
N GLU A 23 8.96 -11.10 -6.30
CA GLU A 23 7.70 -11.77 -5.99
C GLU A 23 6.51 -11.09 -6.68
N LEU A 24 6.50 -9.76 -6.72
CA LEU A 24 5.43 -9.03 -7.41
C LEU A 24 5.47 -9.26 -8.93
N ILE A 25 6.65 -9.26 -9.53
CA ILE A 25 6.81 -9.55 -10.96
C ILE A 25 6.33 -10.97 -11.27
N ASP A 26 6.66 -11.94 -10.40
CA ASP A 26 6.19 -13.32 -10.53
C ASP A 26 4.69 -13.45 -10.32
N GLY A 27 4.06 -12.48 -9.71
CA GLY A 27 2.63 -12.52 -9.39
C GLY A 27 2.31 -13.45 -8.23
N ARG A 28 3.25 -13.64 -7.30
CA ARG A 28 3.04 -14.52 -6.15
C ARG A 28 3.92 -14.12 -4.96
N LYS A 29 3.27 -13.61 -3.92
CA LYS A 29 3.94 -13.27 -2.66
C LYS A 29 4.33 -14.54 -1.91
N ARG A 30 5.59 -14.65 -1.50
CA ARG A 30 6.13 -15.81 -0.79
C ARG A 30 6.63 -15.47 0.61
N THR A 31 7.08 -14.22 0.85
CA THR A 31 7.66 -13.79 2.11
C THR A 31 6.86 -12.66 2.76
N HIS A 32 7.26 -12.27 3.96
CA HIS A 32 6.43 -11.42 4.84
C HIS A 32 6.88 -9.96 4.77
N TRP A 33 6.19 -9.16 3.96
CA TRP A 33 6.57 -7.76 3.78
C TRP A 33 5.37 -6.81 3.63
N MET A 34 4.16 -7.30 3.79
CA MET A 34 2.95 -6.53 3.47
C MET A 34 2.85 -5.22 4.25
N TRP A 35 3.20 -5.25 5.53
CA TRP A 35 3.05 -4.11 6.45
C TRP A 35 3.73 -2.83 5.97
N PHE A 36 4.93 -2.95 5.38
CA PHE A 36 5.76 -1.80 5.01
C PHE A 36 5.91 -1.60 3.50
N ILE A 37 5.30 -2.45 2.69
CA ILE A 37 5.26 -2.28 1.22
C ILE A 37 3.93 -1.68 0.78
N PHE A 38 2.83 -2.19 1.34
CA PHE A 38 1.49 -1.67 1.11
C PHE A 38 0.86 -1.27 2.45
N PRO A 39 1.34 -0.15 3.05
CA PRO A 39 0.91 0.18 4.40
C PRO A 39 -0.54 0.64 4.47
N GLN A 40 -1.15 0.43 5.62
CA GLN A 40 -2.53 0.78 5.91
C GLN A 40 -2.63 1.89 6.94
N LEU A 41 -3.81 2.49 7.02
CA LEU A 41 -4.13 3.47 8.07
C LEU A 41 -4.15 2.78 9.44
N THR A 42 -3.75 3.50 10.48
CA THR A 42 -3.84 3.04 11.86
C THR A 42 -5.28 2.67 12.24
N GLY A 43 -5.44 1.67 13.08
CA GLY A 43 -6.76 1.22 13.54
C GLY A 43 -7.36 0.05 12.77
N LEU A 44 -6.69 -0.42 11.70
CA LEU A 44 -7.19 -1.54 10.89
C LEU A 44 -6.71 -2.90 11.38
N GLY A 45 -5.74 -2.96 12.27
CA GLY A 45 -5.23 -4.21 12.80
C GLY A 45 -4.58 -3.99 14.15
N HIS A 46 -4.29 -5.10 14.85
CA HIS A 46 -3.82 -5.06 16.24
C HIS A 46 -2.47 -5.73 16.47
N SER A 47 -1.88 -6.37 15.47
CA SER A 47 -0.57 -7.00 15.64
C SER A 47 0.51 -5.94 15.85
N VAL A 48 1.63 -6.35 16.47
CA VAL A 48 2.78 -5.48 16.68
C VAL A 48 3.27 -4.90 15.36
N MET A 49 3.38 -5.72 14.31
CA MET A 49 3.84 -5.28 13.00
C MET A 49 2.86 -4.31 12.34
N THR A 50 1.56 -4.56 12.45
CA THR A 50 0.54 -3.67 11.92
C THR A 50 0.63 -2.30 12.57
N GLN A 51 0.79 -2.24 13.89
CA GLN A 51 0.90 -0.98 14.63
C GLN A 51 2.21 -0.25 14.31
N ARG A 52 3.31 -0.98 14.20
CA ARG A 52 4.62 -0.41 13.91
C ARG A 52 4.66 0.33 12.57
N TYR A 53 4.01 -0.23 11.56
CA TYR A 53 4.04 0.30 10.18
C TYR A 53 2.73 0.97 9.76
N ALA A 54 1.86 1.27 10.70
CA ALA A 54 0.63 2.00 10.40
C ALA A 54 0.92 3.43 9.96
N ILE A 55 0.13 3.90 9.00
CA ILE A 55 0.11 5.32 8.61
C ILE A 55 -0.85 6.02 9.56
N HIS A 56 -0.42 7.12 10.16
CA HIS A 56 -1.17 7.76 11.25
C HIS A 56 -2.39 8.55 10.77
N ASP A 57 -2.27 9.21 9.63
CA ASP A 57 -3.32 10.08 9.12
C ASP A 57 -3.08 10.38 7.63
N LEU A 58 -3.98 11.17 7.06
CA LEU A 58 -3.91 11.54 5.65
C LEU A 58 -2.66 12.37 5.34
N ASP A 59 -2.25 13.24 6.25
CA ASP A 59 -1.05 14.05 6.08
C ASP A 59 0.20 13.16 5.96
N GLN A 60 0.34 12.16 6.82
CA GLN A 60 1.47 11.24 6.74
C GLN A 60 1.43 10.42 5.44
N ALA A 61 0.25 10.01 4.98
CA ALA A 61 0.12 9.33 3.70
C ALA A 61 0.58 10.23 2.55
N ARG A 62 0.27 11.51 2.59
CA ARG A 62 0.73 12.47 1.59
C ARG A 62 2.23 12.65 1.61
N ARG A 63 2.83 12.72 2.80
CA ARG A 63 4.29 12.80 2.93
C ARG A 63 4.98 11.52 2.45
N TYR A 64 4.35 10.37 2.66
CA TYR A 64 4.82 9.09 2.12
C TYR A 64 4.88 9.13 0.59
N LEU A 65 3.81 9.59 -0.06
CA LEU A 65 3.76 9.73 -1.52
C LEU A 65 4.77 10.75 -2.05
N ALA A 66 5.05 11.80 -1.29
CA ALA A 66 6.01 12.84 -1.67
C ALA A 66 7.46 12.42 -1.44
N ASP A 67 7.70 11.40 -0.61
CA ASP A 67 9.06 10.91 -0.35
C ASP A 67 9.62 10.27 -1.62
N PRO A 68 10.84 10.67 -2.06
CA PRO A 68 11.39 10.19 -3.33
C PRO A 68 11.64 8.68 -3.37
N ILE A 69 11.89 8.05 -2.23
CA ILE A 69 12.08 6.60 -2.16
C ILE A 69 10.75 5.89 -2.02
N LEU A 70 9.99 6.24 -0.99
CA LEU A 70 8.76 5.51 -0.63
C LEU A 70 7.66 5.72 -1.67
N GLY A 71 7.48 6.94 -2.13
CA GLY A 71 6.46 7.25 -3.14
C GLY A 71 6.74 6.54 -4.45
N SER A 72 8.00 6.56 -4.92
CA SER A 72 8.39 5.87 -6.14
C SER A 72 8.18 4.37 -6.05
N ARG A 73 8.54 3.77 -4.92
CA ARG A 73 8.38 2.33 -4.71
C ARG A 73 6.91 1.93 -4.66
N LEU A 74 6.09 2.68 -3.94
CA LEU A 74 4.66 2.38 -3.86
C LEU A 74 4.01 2.44 -5.25
N ARG A 75 4.27 3.50 -6.01
CA ARG A 75 3.73 3.63 -7.37
C ARG A 75 4.17 2.48 -8.27
N HIS A 76 5.44 2.14 -8.22
CA HIS A 76 5.99 1.03 -8.99
C HIS A 76 5.31 -0.29 -8.61
N ASP A 77 5.19 -0.56 -7.32
CA ASP A 77 4.65 -1.84 -6.83
C ASP A 77 3.16 -1.98 -7.18
N VAL A 78 2.39 -0.90 -7.05
CA VAL A 78 0.99 -0.90 -7.47
C VAL A 78 0.88 -1.13 -8.98
N LEU A 79 1.73 -0.48 -9.77
CA LEU A 79 1.74 -0.65 -11.23
C LEU A 79 2.06 -2.09 -11.62
N VAL A 80 3.04 -2.71 -10.96
CA VAL A 80 3.39 -4.13 -11.22
C VAL A 80 2.20 -5.03 -10.90
N MET A 81 1.51 -4.79 -9.78
CA MET A 81 0.29 -5.53 -9.46
C MET A 81 -0.73 -5.46 -10.60
N THR A 82 -0.96 -4.29 -11.15
CA THR A 82 -1.95 -4.10 -12.21
C THR A 82 -1.59 -4.77 -13.54
N ARG A 83 -0.34 -5.16 -13.73
CA ARG A 83 0.09 -5.90 -14.93
C ARG A 83 -0.43 -7.34 -14.94
N HIS A 84 -0.80 -7.89 -13.79
CA HIS A 84 -1.34 -9.25 -13.68
C HIS A 84 -2.85 -9.27 -13.97
N LYS A 85 -3.21 -9.06 -15.23
CA LYS A 85 -4.61 -8.93 -15.65
C LYS A 85 -5.46 -10.19 -15.42
N GLY A 86 -4.83 -11.36 -15.42
CA GLY A 86 -5.53 -12.63 -15.25
C GLY A 86 -5.53 -13.18 -13.83
N LYS A 87 -5.01 -12.44 -12.86
CA LYS A 87 -4.92 -12.89 -11.47
C LYS A 87 -5.72 -11.98 -10.54
N SER A 88 -6.29 -12.59 -9.48
CA SER A 88 -6.90 -11.83 -8.40
C SER A 88 -5.83 -11.36 -7.40
N ALA A 89 -6.17 -10.37 -6.58
CA ALA A 89 -5.29 -9.97 -5.49
C ALA A 89 -5.05 -11.13 -4.51
N LEU A 90 -6.07 -11.96 -4.27
CA LEU A 90 -5.94 -13.16 -3.43
C LEU A 90 -4.89 -14.13 -3.98
N GLU A 91 -4.89 -14.36 -5.29
CA GLU A 91 -3.91 -15.25 -5.92
C GLU A 91 -2.49 -14.72 -5.81
N ILE A 92 -2.32 -13.40 -5.91
CA ILE A 92 -0.99 -12.78 -5.85
C ILE A 92 -0.49 -12.66 -4.41
N LEU A 93 -1.33 -12.19 -3.51
CA LEU A 93 -0.92 -11.78 -2.16
C LEU A 93 -1.30 -12.77 -1.06
N GLY A 94 -2.32 -13.60 -1.29
CA GLY A 94 -2.87 -14.46 -0.25
C GLY A 94 -3.82 -13.71 0.68
N SER A 95 -4.44 -14.45 1.61
CA SER A 95 -5.35 -13.90 2.60
C SER A 95 -4.63 -13.79 3.96
N PRO A 96 -4.79 -12.73 4.72
CA PRO A 96 -5.67 -11.57 4.49
C PRO A 96 -5.01 -10.41 3.75
N ASP A 97 -3.84 -10.61 3.14
CA ASP A 97 -3.07 -9.55 2.50
C ASP A 97 -3.81 -8.92 1.32
N ASP A 98 -4.67 -9.69 0.63
CA ASP A 98 -5.53 -9.17 -0.42
C ASP A 98 -6.45 -8.05 0.09
N LEU A 99 -6.97 -8.18 1.30
CA LEU A 99 -7.82 -7.15 1.91
C LEU A 99 -7.00 -5.95 2.39
N LYS A 100 -5.78 -6.19 2.84
CA LYS A 100 -4.85 -5.12 3.23
C LYS A 100 -4.46 -4.25 2.04
N PHE A 101 -4.28 -4.85 0.88
CA PHE A 101 -3.99 -4.12 -0.35
C PHE A 101 -5.14 -3.18 -0.72
N ARG A 102 -6.38 -3.64 -0.58
CA ARG A 102 -7.56 -2.79 -0.79
C ARG A 102 -7.55 -1.58 0.16
N SER A 103 -7.25 -1.81 1.42
CA SER A 103 -7.13 -0.72 2.41
C SER A 103 -6.04 0.27 2.06
N CYS A 104 -4.89 -0.23 1.62
CA CYS A 104 -3.77 0.60 1.15
C CYS A 104 -4.18 1.47 -0.05
N LEU A 105 -4.78 0.88 -1.05
CA LEU A 105 -5.24 1.60 -2.25
C LEU A 105 -6.28 2.67 -1.90
N THR A 106 -7.15 2.38 -0.95
CA THR A 106 -8.15 3.33 -0.48
C THR A 106 -7.48 4.52 0.20
N LEU A 107 -6.57 4.25 1.12
CA LEU A 107 -5.84 5.29 1.85
C LEU A 107 -5.09 6.22 0.90
N PHE A 108 -4.25 5.68 0.06
CA PHE A 108 -3.41 6.48 -0.84
C PHE A 108 -4.22 7.13 -1.97
N GLY A 109 -5.31 6.51 -2.38
CA GLY A 109 -6.25 7.15 -3.30
C GLY A 109 -6.88 8.40 -2.71
N GLN A 110 -7.19 8.38 -1.42
CA GLN A 110 -7.71 9.56 -0.71
C GLN A 110 -6.62 10.60 -0.47
N ALA A 111 -5.39 10.15 -0.25
CA ALA A 111 -4.26 11.04 0.01
C ALA A 111 -3.75 11.74 -1.25
N ALA A 112 -3.88 11.10 -2.41
CA ALA A 112 -3.29 11.57 -3.66
C ALA A 112 -3.74 12.99 -4.01
N LEU A 113 -2.77 13.84 -4.34
CA LEU A 113 -3.03 15.24 -4.68
C LEU A 113 -2.99 15.49 -6.19
N ASP A 114 -2.25 14.67 -6.94
CA ASP A 114 -2.22 14.82 -8.40
C ASP A 114 -3.08 13.77 -9.10
N ASP A 115 -3.42 14.06 -10.35
CA ASP A 115 -4.33 13.22 -11.12
C ASP A 115 -3.73 11.88 -11.51
N ASP A 116 -2.41 11.82 -11.75
CA ASP A 116 -1.74 10.56 -12.10
C ASP A 116 -1.79 9.56 -10.95
N ASP A 117 -1.53 10.00 -9.74
CA ASP A 117 -1.62 9.15 -8.55
C ASP A 117 -3.06 8.70 -8.30
N ARG A 118 -4.02 9.63 -8.39
CA ARG A 118 -5.44 9.29 -8.25
C ARG A 118 -5.86 8.22 -9.23
N LEU A 119 -5.44 8.36 -10.48
CA LEU A 119 -5.77 7.41 -11.52
C LEU A 119 -5.13 6.05 -11.27
N LEU A 120 -3.87 6.02 -10.84
CA LEU A 120 -3.16 4.77 -10.52
C LEU A 120 -3.91 3.95 -9.46
N PHE A 121 -4.25 4.58 -8.35
CA PHE A 121 -4.94 3.89 -7.25
C PHE A 121 -6.37 3.50 -7.63
N ALA A 122 -7.08 4.36 -8.37
CA ALA A 122 -8.42 4.06 -8.85
C ALA A 122 -8.45 2.88 -9.82
N LYS A 123 -7.49 2.82 -10.74
CA LYS A 123 -7.37 1.70 -11.68
C LYS A 123 -7.11 0.38 -10.97
N ALA A 124 -6.24 0.38 -9.96
CA ALA A 124 -5.96 -0.82 -9.18
C ALA A 124 -7.19 -1.28 -8.40
N LEU A 125 -7.91 -0.36 -7.76
CA LEU A 125 -9.16 -0.68 -7.08
C LEU A 125 -10.19 -1.25 -8.07
N ASN A 126 -10.29 -0.67 -9.25
CA ASN A 126 -11.21 -1.14 -10.25
C ASN A 126 -10.87 -2.55 -10.74
N GLN A 127 -9.59 -2.80 -10.99
CA GLN A 127 -9.13 -4.11 -11.49
C GLN A 127 -9.33 -5.23 -10.48
N PHE A 128 -8.97 -5.01 -9.22
CA PHE A 128 -8.92 -6.07 -8.22
C PHE A 128 -10.15 -6.13 -7.31
N TYR A 129 -10.92 -5.05 -7.20
CA TYR A 129 -12.02 -4.94 -6.24
C TYR A 129 -13.29 -4.32 -6.84
N SER A 130 -13.39 -4.27 -8.17
CA SER A 130 -14.56 -3.69 -8.87
C SER A 130 -14.83 -2.24 -8.45
N GLY A 131 -13.78 -1.49 -8.17
CA GLY A 131 -13.87 -0.09 -7.76
C GLY A 131 -14.31 0.14 -6.32
N LYS A 132 -14.46 -0.93 -5.54
CA LYS A 132 -14.96 -0.82 -4.16
C LYS A 132 -13.84 -0.46 -3.20
N THR A 133 -13.93 0.73 -2.62
CA THR A 133 -13.01 1.16 -1.56
C THR A 133 -13.25 0.38 -0.27
N ASP A 134 -12.28 0.44 0.65
CA ASP A 134 -12.44 -0.16 1.97
C ASP A 134 -13.24 0.78 2.87
N PRO A 135 -14.46 0.41 3.27
CA PRO A 135 -15.33 1.30 4.07
C PRO A 135 -14.74 1.62 5.45
N ARG A 136 -14.01 0.69 6.05
CA ARG A 136 -13.41 0.92 7.36
C ARG A 136 -12.31 1.99 7.29
N THR A 137 -11.50 1.99 6.23
CA THR A 137 -10.49 3.03 6.02
C THR A 137 -11.15 4.41 5.89
N LEU A 138 -12.20 4.50 5.09
CA LEU A 138 -12.91 5.77 4.91
C LEU A 138 -13.53 6.26 6.22
N GLU A 139 -14.09 5.36 7.01
CA GLU A 139 -14.66 5.70 8.32
C GLU A 139 -13.58 6.22 9.26
N LEU A 140 -12.43 5.56 9.34
CA LEU A 140 -11.32 5.99 10.19
C LEU A 140 -10.76 7.35 9.76
N LEU A 141 -10.70 7.63 8.47
CA LEU A 141 -10.22 8.93 7.97
C LEU A 141 -11.12 10.08 8.40
N ARG A 142 -12.40 9.85 8.65
CA ARG A 142 -13.31 10.88 9.13
C ARG A 142 -13.08 11.25 10.59
N THR A 143 -12.43 10.38 11.36
CA THR A 143 -12.25 10.56 12.80
C THR A 143 -10.87 11.02 13.21
N VAL A 144 -9.95 11.10 12.27
CA VAL A 144 -8.55 11.51 12.55
C VAL A 144 -8.25 12.91 12.08
#